data_410f3741a4b162dd26b8d03d04f11c68
#
_entry.id   410f3741a4b162dd26b8d03d04f11c68
#
_cell.length_a   1.000
_cell.length_b   1.000
_cell.length_c   1.000
_cell.angle_alpha   90.00
_cell.angle_beta   90.00
_cell.angle_gamma   90.00
#
_symmetry.space_group_name_H-M   'P 1'
#
loop_
_entity.id
_entity.type
_entity.pdbx_description
1 polymer ?
#
loop_
_entity_poly.entity_id
_entity_poly.type
_entity_poly.pdbx_seq_one_letter_code
_entity_poly.pdbx_strand_id
1 'polypeptide(L)' 'MWQPISTAPFDRDLELAVMDGDGVHALVFPCRRILAGWTKSATKERLDISPTHWRTWKPDKADV' A
#
# COMPACT_ATOMS: atom_id res chain seq x y z
N MET A 1 -9.60 8.09 0.48
CA MET A 1 -10.12 7.64 -0.82
C MET A 1 -9.04 6.87 -1.57
N TRP A 2 -9.38 5.75 -2.15
CA TRP A 2 -8.44 4.94 -2.91
C TRP A 2 -8.07 5.62 -4.22
N GLN A 3 -6.78 5.58 -4.57
CA GLN A 3 -6.26 6.17 -5.80
C GLN A 3 -5.69 5.06 -6.68
N PRO A 4 -5.66 5.26 -8.01
CA PRO A 4 -5.05 4.27 -8.89
C PRO A 4 -3.57 4.09 -8.58
N ILE A 5 -3.08 2.87 -8.65
CA ILE A 5 -1.72 2.54 -8.23
C ILE A 5 -0.65 3.27 -9.05
N SER A 6 -0.96 3.62 -10.28
CA SER A 6 -0.01 4.34 -11.13
C SER A 6 0.36 5.72 -10.58
N THR A 7 -0.47 6.27 -9.70
CA THR A 7 -0.24 7.59 -9.11
C THR A 7 0.44 7.53 -7.76
N ALA A 8 0.83 6.35 -7.28
CA ALA A 8 1.40 6.17 -5.95
C ALA A 8 2.73 6.93 -5.83
N PRO A 9 2.88 7.76 -4.79
CA PRO A 9 4.14 8.48 -4.58
C PRO A 9 5.22 7.56 -4.03
N PHE A 10 6.49 7.99 -4.18
CA PHE A 10 7.63 7.31 -3.58
C PHE A 10 7.90 7.88 -2.19
N ASP A 11 8.60 7.11 -1.38
CA ASP A 11 9.13 7.55 -0.07
C ASP A 11 8.06 7.98 0.93
N ARG A 12 6.88 7.37 0.84
CA ARG A 12 5.79 7.62 1.78
C ARG A 12 5.20 6.30 2.24
N ASP A 13 4.69 6.31 3.47
CA ASP A 13 3.94 5.16 3.96
C ASP A 13 2.57 5.15 3.31
N LEU A 14 2.28 4.06 2.63
CA LEU A 14 1.05 3.89 1.86
C LEU A 14 0.29 2.68 2.33
N GLU A 15 -1.03 2.78 2.27
CA GLU A 15 -1.89 1.62 2.39
C GLU A 15 -2.19 1.12 0.99
N LEU A 16 -1.87 -0.14 0.72
CA LEU A 16 -2.05 -0.75 -0.60
C LEU A 16 -3.23 -1.69 -0.59
N ALA A 17 -3.91 -1.79 -1.72
CA ALA A 17 -5.02 -2.69 -1.86
C ALA A 17 -5.04 -3.34 -3.23
N VAL A 18 -5.59 -4.56 -3.28
CA VAL A 18 -5.98 -5.21 -4.52
C VAL A 18 -7.49 -5.19 -4.58
N MET A 19 -8.03 -4.55 -5.61
CA MET A 19 -9.47 -4.53 -5.84
C MET A 19 -9.80 -5.42 -7.02
N ASP A 20 -10.72 -6.34 -6.81
CA ASP A 20 -11.15 -7.26 -7.86
C ASP A 20 -12.67 -7.51 -7.73
N GLY A 21 -13.18 -8.52 -8.45
CA GLY A 21 -14.60 -8.84 -8.42
C GLY A 21 -15.11 -9.28 -7.06
N ASP A 22 -14.24 -9.69 -6.15
CA ASP A 22 -14.61 -10.16 -4.81
C ASP A 22 -14.53 -9.04 -3.77
N GLY A 23 -14.05 -7.86 -4.14
CA GLY A 23 -14.02 -6.72 -3.23
C GLY A 23 -12.63 -6.12 -3.07
N VAL A 24 -12.42 -5.47 -1.91
CA VAL A 24 -11.19 -4.75 -1.60
C VAL A 24 -10.37 -5.56 -0.60
N HIS A 25 -9.13 -5.87 -0.97
CA HIS A 25 -8.21 -6.62 -0.12
C HIS A 25 -7.04 -5.71 0.23
N ALA A 26 -7.12 -5.04 1.37
CA ALA A 26 -6.09 -4.08 1.79
C ALA A 26 -5.06 -4.76 2.68
N LEU A 27 -3.79 -4.39 2.49
CA LEU A 27 -2.73 -4.84 3.37
C LEU A 27 -2.82 -4.11 4.71
N VAL A 28 -2.48 -4.82 5.77
CA VAL A 28 -2.67 -4.33 7.15
C VAL A 28 -1.42 -3.66 7.72
N PHE A 29 -0.45 -3.35 6.89
CA PHE A 29 0.79 -2.70 7.31
C PHE A 29 1.18 -1.65 6.27
N PRO A 30 1.97 -0.62 6.67
CA PRO A 30 2.38 0.40 5.71
C PRO A 30 3.41 -0.14 4.74
N CYS A 31 3.31 0.31 3.50
CA CYS A 31 4.21 -0.08 2.42
C CYS A 31 4.80 1.17 1.78
N ARG A 32 5.91 0.99 1.07
CA ARG A 32 6.54 2.07 0.32
C ARG A 32 6.81 1.65 -1.11
N ARG A 33 6.67 2.62 -2.00
CA ARG A 33 6.98 2.41 -3.40
C ARG A 33 8.47 2.61 -3.64
N ILE A 34 9.10 1.63 -4.32
CA ILE A 34 10.49 1.72 -4.76
C ILE A 34 10.54 1.49 -6.27
N LEU A 35 11.67 1.80 -6.90
CA LEU A 35 11.80 1.63 -8.34
C LEU A 35 11.59 0.19 -8.78
N ALA A 36 11.99 -0.77 -7.94
CA ALA A 36 11.85 -2.19 -8.25
C ALA A 36 10.50 -2.78 -7.84
N GLY A 37 9.60 -1.99 -7.26
CA GLY A 37 8.29 -2.48 -6.83
C GLY A 37 7.87 -1.93 -5.49
N TRP A 38 7.62 -2.81 -4.52
CA TRP A 38 7.03 -2.45 -3.22
C TRP A 38 7.83 -3.06 -2.09
N THR A 39 7.91 -2.34 -0.98
CA THR A 39 8.54 -2.84 0.23
C THR A 39 7.63 -2.59 1.42
N LYS A 40 7.82 -3.41 2.47
CA LYS A 40 7.22 -3.19 3.77
C LYS A 40 7.96 -2.03 4.43
N SER A 41 7.25 -1.01 4.85
CA SER A 41 7.88 0.22 5.34
C SER A 41 8.76 -0.01 6.57
N ALA A 42 8.27 -0.81 7.52
CA ALA A 42 8.97 -1.03 8.79
C ALA A 42 10.26 -1.84 8.65
N THR A 43 10.25 -2.87 7.81
CA THR A 43 11.38 -3.81 7.70
C THR A 43 12.16 -3.64 6.41
N LYS A 44 11.61 -2.90 5.45
CA LYS A 44 12.14 -2.74 4.10
C LYS A 44 12.23 -4.05 3.33
N GLU A 45 11.48 -5.03 3.78
CA GLU A 45 11.38 -6.31 3.10
C GLU A 45 10.62 -6.14 1.79
N ARG A 46 11.17 -6.67 0.71
CA ARG A 46 10.53 -6.55 -0.60
C ARG A 46 9.29 -7.43 -0.66
N LEU A 47 8.22 -6.86 -1.21
CA LEU A 47 6.94 -7.54 -1.35
C LEU A 47 6.70 -7.90 -2.80
N ASP A 48 6.33 -9.15 -3.04
CA ASP A 48 5.99 -9.63 -4.38
C ASP A 48 4.47 -9.55 -4.55
N ILE A 49 4.00 -8.31 -4.75
CA ILE A 49 2.58 -8.01 -4.83
C ILE A 49 2.28 -7.15 -6.05
N SER A 50 1.01 -7.18 -6.48
CA SER A 50 0.53 -6.38 -7.60
C SER A 50 -0.68 -5.58 -7.16
N PRO A 51 -0.50 -4.54 -6.34
CA PRO A 51 -1.62 -3.75 -5.87
C PRO A 51 -2.26 -2.96 -7.02
N THR A 52 -3.55 -2.71 -6.90
CA THR A 52 -4.29 -1.93 -7.90
C THR A 52 -4.54 -0.51 -7.45
N HIS A 53 -4.57 -0.28 -6.13
CA HIS A 53 -4.90 1.02 -5.55
C HIS A 53 -4.06 1.29 -4.32
N TRP A 54 -3.99 2.56 -3.94
CA TRP A 54 -3.28 3.01 -2.75
C TRP A 54 -4.03 4.15 -2.09
N ARG A 55 -3.71 4.40 -0.83
CA ARG A 55 -4.08 5.64 -0.14
C ARG A 55 -3.06 5.88 0.97
N THR A 56 -3.09 7.08 1.55
CA THR A 56 -2.17 7.42 2.62
C THR A 56 -2.38 6.50 3.81
N TRP A 57 -1.29 5.94 4.33
CA TRP A 57 -1.34 5.16 5.56
C TRP A 57 -1.62 6.08 6.74
N LYS A 58 -2.53 5.68 7.62
CA LYS A 58 -2.85 6.43 8.83
C LYS A 58 -2.39 5.66 10.04
N PRO A 59 -1.29 6.10 10.70
CA PRO A 59 -0.72 5.34 11.82
C PRO A 59 -1.69 5.14 13.00
N ASP A 60 -2.58 6.09 13.23
CA ASP A 60 -3.55 6.04 14.31
C ASP A 60 -4.75 5.16 14.01
N LYS A 61 -4.78 4.59 12.84
CA LYS A 61 -5.86 3.72 12.41
C LYS A 61 -6.09 2.54 13.34
N ALA A 62 -5.03 2.02 13.91
CA ALA A 62 -5.10 0.88 14.82
C ALA A 62 -5.70 1.26 16.19
N ASP A 63 -5.81 2.53 16.47
CA ASP A 63 -6.33 3.00 17.75
C ASP A 63 -7.85 3.11 17.76
N VAL A 64 -8.47 2.85 16.66
CA VAL A 64 -9.92 2.98 16.51
C VAL A 64 -10.66 1.79 17.09
#